data_fe453d9e8ecaad03ab28fb9cb2c4f2a5
#
_entry.id   fe453d9e8ecaad03ab28fb9cb2c4f2a5
#
_cell.length_a   1.000
_cell.length_b   1.000
_cell.length_c   1.000
_cell.angle_alpha   90.00
_cell.angle_beta   90.00
_cell.angle_gamma   90.00
#
_symmetry.space_group_name_H-M   'P 1'
#
loop_
_entity.id
_entity.type
_entity.pdbx_description
1 polymer ?
#
loop_
_entity_poly.entity_id
_entity_poly.type
_entity_poly.pdbx_seq_one_letter_code
_entity_poly.pdbx_strand_id
1 'polypeptide(L)'
;MNELKLPVYLDNSATTPVDPRVVDTMIPYFTEHFGNAASRNHPFGWKAEEAIDYAREQVAQLIGASSPKEIIFTSGATESINLALKGAADMYARQGNHIITIKTEHKAVLDTCKVLQKRGIDITYLDVREDGLITPEQVQAAITDKTILVCIMTVNNEIGVIQPIKEIAAVAHANRCLFMTDATQAVGKIDMDVNEMGIDLMAFTAHKMYGPKGVGALFVRRKKPRVKVTAQTDGGGHERGMRSGTLNVTGIVGFGRAAELARKERAADREKVQYLRDKLETSLLELEESYLNLKAFLMIK
;
A
#
# COMPACT_ATOMS: atom_id res chain seq x y z
N MET A 1 1.62 35.80 -15.92
CA MET A 1 2.60 34.85 -15.37
C MET A 1 2.24 34.66 -13.91
N ASN A 2 1.87 33.45 -13.49
CA ASN A 2 1.64 33.21 -12.05
C ASN A 2 2.98 33.36 -11.34
N GLU A 3 3.05 34.24 -10.34
CA GLU A 3 4.23 34.37 -9.49
C GLU A 3 4.62 33.03 -8.89
N LEU A 4 5.89 32.67 -8.99
CA LEU A 4 6.41 31.42 -8.41
C LEU A 4 6.34 31.52 -6.88
N LYS A 5 5.53 30.67 -6.27
CA LYS A 5 5.34 30.62 -4.82
C LYS A 5 6.53 29.91 -4.17
N LEU A 6 7.35 30.60 -3.42
CA LEU A 6 8.51 30.05 -2.71
C LEU A 6 8.20 29.80 -1.23
N PRO A 7 8.78 28.74 -0.60
CA PRO A 7 9.60 27.71 -1.21
C PRO A 7 8.77 26.72 -2.03
N VAL A 8 9.37 26.10 -3.06
CA VAL A 8 8.73 25.01 -3.83
C VAL A 8 8.92 23.68 -3.10
N TYR A 9 7.81 22.97 -2.83
CA TYR A 9 7.86 21.64 -2.24
C TYR A 9 8.11 20.58 -3.32
N LEU A 10 9.21 19.83 -3.22
CA LEU A 10 9.64 18.83 -4.21
C LEU A 10 9.71 17.41 -3.63
N ASP A 11 9.26 17.18 -2.39
CA ASP A 11 9.33 15.89 -1.70
C ASP A 11 7.96 15.16 -1.67
N ASN A 12 7.28 15.10 -2.83
CA ASN A 12 5.97 14.44 -2.92
C ASN A 12 6.01 12.92 -2.74
N SER A 13 7.19 12.31 -2.78
CA SER A 13 7.39 10.90 -2.43
C SER A 13 7.26 10.66 -0.92
N ALA A 14 7.62 11.63 -0.08
CA ALA A 14 7.45 11.56 1.37
C ALA A 14 5.99 11.76 1.80
N THR A 15 5.30 12.74 1.22
CA THR A 15 3.87 12.99 1.44
C THR A 15 3.35 13.97 0.37
N THR A 16 2.04 13.93 0.13
CA THR A 16 1.38 14.92 -0.74
C THR A 16 0.50 15.87 0.07
N PRO A 17 0.21 17.08 -0.40
CA PRO A 17 -0.88 17.88 0.14
C PRO A 17 -2.21 17.12 -0.01
N VAL A 18 -3.18 17.39 0.84
CA VAL A 18 -4.53 16.87 0.64
C VAL A 18 -5.20 17.66 -0.48
N ASP A 19 -5.84 16.96 -1.43
CA ASP A 19 -6.62 17.61 -2.48
C ASP A 19 -7.77 18.44 -1.84
N PRO A 20 -7.99 19.71 -2.26
CA PRO A 20 -9.07 20.52 -1.70
C PRO A 20 -10.44 19.84 -1.76
N ARG A 21 -10.75 19.11 -2.82
CA ARG A 21 -12.00 18.35 -2.99
C ARG A 21 -12.13 17.20 -1.96
N VAL A 22 -10.99 16.67 -1.51
CA VAL A 22 -10.94 15.69 -0.41
C VAL A 22 -11.20 16.39 0.92
N VAL A 23 -10.57 17.54 1.16
CA VAL A 23 -10.79 18.34 2.38
C VAL A 23 -12.27 18.70 2.51
N ASP A 24 -12.90 19.24 1.46
CA ASP A 24 -14.30 19.61 1.44
C ASP A 24 -15.23 18.44 1.80
N THR A 25 -14.89 17.22 1.32
CA THR A 25 -15.64 16.00 1.65
C THR A 25 -15.48 15.61 3.12
N MET A 26 -14.33 15.91 3.75
CA MET A 26 -14.03 15.54 5.14
C MET A 26 -14.68 16.48 6.15
N ILE A 27 -14.79 17.77 5.85
CA ILE A 27 -15.20 18.82 6.79
C ILE A 27 -16.51 18.49 7.53
N PRO A 28 -17.60 18.05 6.88
CA PRO A 28 -18.86 17.75 7.57
C PRO A 28 -18.74 16.64 8.63
N TYR A 29 -17.77 15.75 8.49
CA TYR A 29 -17.57 14.63 9.42
C TYR A 29 -16.82 15.01 10.70
N PHE A 30 -16.34 16.23 10.83
CA PHE A 30 -15.81 16.74 12.09
C PHE A 30 -16.91 17.26 13.03
N THR A 31 -17.96 17.87 12.49
CA THR A 31 -18.93 18.67 13.28
C THR A 31 -20.38 18.28 13.09
N GLU A 32 -20.79 17.90 11.87
CA GLU A 32 -22.19 17.58 11.55
C GLU A 32 -22.47 16.07 11.59
N HIS A 33 -21.56 15.28 11.01
CA HIS A 33 -21.70 13.84 10.83
C HIS A 33 -20.67 13.07 11.70
N PHE A 34 -20.45 13.52 12.93
CA PHE A 34 -19.46 13.05 13.86
C PHE A 34 -19.76 11.70 14.53
N GLY A 35 -20.79 10.99 14.06
CA GLY A 35 -21.21 9.72 14.65
C GLY A 35 -20.14 8.63 14.65
N ASN A 36 -20.22 7.73 15.64
CA ASN A 36 -19.38 6.54 15.69
C ASN A 36 -20.05 5.41 14.88
N ALA A 37 -19.38 4.88 13.87
CA ALA A 37 -19.89 3.81 13.01
C ALA A 37 -20.20 2.49 13.76
N ALA A 38 -19.65 2.30 14.97
CA ALA A 38 -20.00 1.16 15.82
C ALA A 38 -21.33 1.32 16.55
N SER A 39 -21.93 2.53 16.56
CA SER A 39 -23.20 2.81 17.22
C SER A 39 -24.38 2.50 16.30
N ARG A 40 -24.98 1.33 16.48
CA ARG A 40 -26.04 0.81 15.59
C ARG A 40 -27.46 1.22 15.94
N ASN A 41 -27.66 1.97 17.01
CA ASN A 41 -28.99 2.22 17.59
C ASN A 41 -29.57 3.61 17.29
N HIS A 42 -28.87 4.43 16.47
CA HIS A 42 -29.30 5.79 16.15
C HIS A 42 -28.73 6.29 14.81
N PRO A 43 -29.40 7.28 14.17
CA PRO A 43 -29.03 7.76 12.83
C PRO A 43 -27.61 8.29 12.68
N PHE A 44 -27.00 8.86 13.72
CA PHE A 44 -25.62 9.35 13.66
C PHE A 44 -24.63 8.21 13.38
N GLY A 45 -24.83 7.05 14.02
CA GLY A 45 -24.00 5.88 13.77
C GLY A 45 -24.21 5.30 12.38
N TRP A 46 -25.48 5.20 11.94
CA TRP A 46 -25.81 4.69 10.61
C TRP A 46 -25.19 5.53 9.49
N LYS A 47 -25.22 6.87 9.62
CA LYS A 47 -24.61 7.76 8.65
C LYS A 47 -23.09 7.61 8.59
N ALA A 48 -22.46 7.40 9.73
CA ALA A 48 -21.02 7.15 9.79
C ALA A 48 -20.65 5.77 9.17
N GLU A 49 -21.46 4.72 9.43
CA GLU A 49 -21.27 3.39 8.84
C GLU A 49 -21.44 3.45 7.32
N GLU A 50 -22.51 4.09 6.81
CA GLU A 50 -22.74 4.28 5.37
C GLU A 50 -21.55 4.99 4.69
N ALA A 51 -21.03 6.05 5.31
CA ALA A 51 -19.91 6.80 4.77
C ALA A 51 -18.62 5.97 4.71
N ILE A 52 -18.37 5.13 5.73
CA ILE A 52 -17.24 4.19 5.75
C ILE A 52 -17.40 3.13 4.67
N ASP A 53 -18.59 2.58 4.50
CA ASP A 53 -18.84 1.54 3.50
C ASP A 53 -18.69 2.10 2.08
N TYR A 54 -19.20 3.30 1.82
CA TYR A 54 -18.96 3.98 0.54
C TYR A 54 -17.45 4.20 0.29
N ALA A 55 -16.72 4.73 1.27
CA ALA A 55 -15.28 4.92 1.14
C ALA A 55 -14.52 3.59 0.88
N ARG A 56 -14.96 2.53 1.54
CA ARG A 56 -14.39 1.18 1.38
C ARG A 56 -14.61 0.65 -0.04
N GLU A 57 -15.78 0.92 -0.64
CA GLU A 57 -16.06 0.58 -2.03
C GLU A 57 -15.13 1.32 -2.99
N GLN A 58 -14.93 2.64 -2.80
CA GLN A 58 -14.02 3.42 -3.66
C GLN A 58 -12.58 2.91 -3.59
N VAL A 59 -12.10 2.58 -2.39
CA VAL A 59 -10.76 2.00 -2.19
C VAL A 59 -10.66 0.61 -2.85
N ALA A 60 -11.69 -0.24 -2.70
CA ALA A 60 -11.73 -1.55 -3.32
C ALA A 60 -11.69 -1.46 -4.87
N GLN A 61 -12.48 -0.55 -5.44
CA GLN A 61 -12.52 -0.32 -6.89
C GLN A 61 -11.17 0.18 -7.44
N LEU A 62 -10.46 1.02 -6.68
CA LEU A 62 -9.16 1.55 -7.11
C LEU A 62 -8.11 0.46 -7.37
N ILE A 63 -8.17 -0.63 -6.61
CA ILE A 63 -7.20 -1.73 -6.64
C ILE A 63 -7.73 -3.02 -7.27
N GLY A 64 -8.93 -2.99 -7.88
CA GLY A 64 -9.54 -4.18 -8.47
C GLY A 64 -9.92 -5.28 -7.47
N ALA A 65 -10.16 -4.94 -6.18
CA ALA A 65 -10.57 -5.92 -5.18
C ALA A 65 -11.94 -6.52 -5.51
N SER A 66 -12.09 -7.84 -5.32
CA SER A 66 -13.33 -8.58 -5.63
C SER A 66 -14.49 -8.21 -4.69
N SER A 67 -14.19 -7.64 -3.54
CA SER A 67 -15.18 -7.25 -2.53
C SER A 67 -14.64 -6.13 -1.64
N PRO A 68 -15.45 -5.12 -1.29
CA PRO A 68 -15.08 -4.14 -0.27
C PRO A 68 -14.67 -4.77 1.07
N LYS A 69 -15.18 -5.97 1.37
CA LYS A 69 -14.82 -6.72 2.58
C LYS A 69 -13.35 -7.18 2.63
N GLU A 70 -12.61 -7.04 1.56
CA GLU A 70 -11.16 -7.32 1.50
C GLU A 70 -10.31 -6.13 1.98
N ILE A 71 -10.92 -4.96 2.16
CA ILE A 71 -10.26 -3.76 2.67
C ILE A 71 -10.38 -3.69 4.19
N ILE A 72 -9.26 -3.51 4.88
CA ILE A 72 -9.14 -3.30 6.32
C ILE A 72 -8.53 -1.93 6.53
N PHE A 73 -9.24 -1.00 7.14
CA PHE A 73 -8.71 0.32 7.44
C PHE A 73 -7.75 0.29 8.63
N THR A 74 -6.67 1.04 8.51
CA THR A 74 -5.59 1.19 9.49
C THR A 74 -5.23 2.65 9.64
N SER A 75 -4.27 2.97 10.49
CA SER A 75 -3.75 4.34 10.64
C SER A 75 -2.74 4.75 9.55
N GLY A 76 -2.33 3.82 8.69
CA GLY A 76 -1.36 4.05 7.61
C GLY A 76 -0.68 2.78 7.15
N ALA A 77 0.18 2.89 6.13
CA ALA A 77 0.90 1.75 5.56
C ALA A 77 1.76 1.01 6.59
N THR A 78 2.40 1.71 7.52
CA THR A 78 3.21 1.08 8.59
C THR A 78 2.38 0.13 9.45
N GLU A 79 1.17 0.53 9.88
CA GLU A 79 0.27 -0.36 10.62
C GLU A 79 -0.18 -1.52 9.74
N SER A 80 -0.54 -1.26 8.49
CA SER A 80 -0.95 -2.30 7.52
C SER A 80 0.15 -3.35 7.32
N ILE A 81 1.41 -2.94 7.17
CA ILE A 81 2.57 -3.82 7.02
C ILE A 81 2.77 -4.66 8.29
N ASN A 82 2.73 -4.04 9.47
CA ASN A 82 2.85 -4.76 10.73
C ASN A 82 1.73 -5.80 10.92
N LEU A 83 0.48 -5.42 10.61
CA LEU A 83 -0.67 -6.33 10.68
C LEU A 83 -0.51 -7.50 9.71
N ALA A 84 -0.07 -7.23 8.48
CA ALA A 84 0.13 -8.27 7.47
C ALA A 84 1.25 -9.22 7.85
N LEU A 85 2.48 -8.71 8.10
CA LEU A 85 3.66 -9.54 8.36
C LEU A 85 3.53 -10.33 9.66
N LYS A 86 3.22 -9.64 10.77
CA LYS A 86 3.06 -10.29 12.08
C LYS A 86 1.84 -11.20 12.10
N GLY A 87 0.71 -10.71 11.57
CA GLY A 87 -0.52 -11.47 11.52
C GLY A 87 -0.44 -12.71 10.63
N ALA A 88 0.30 -12.67 9.52
CA ALA A 88 0.57 -13.85 8.70
C ALA A 88 1.53 -14.81 9.40
N ALA A 89 2.63 -14.34 9.99
CA ALA A 89 3.57 -15.17 10.74
C ALA A 89 2.87 -15.95 11.87
N ASP A 90 2.00 -15.29 12.64
CA ASP A 90 1.22 -15.93 13.71
C ASP A 90 0.18 -16.91 13.16
N MET A 91 -0.53 -16.56 12.08
CA MET A 91 -1.61 -17.36 11.50
C MET A 91 -1.09 -18.65 10.84
N TYR A 92 0.05 -18.56 10.18
CA TYR A 92 0.63 -19.65 9.39
C TYR A 92 1.81 -20.35 10.09
N ALA A 93 2.03 -20.11 11.38
CA ALA A 93 3.13 -20.67 12.18
C ALA A 93 3.23 -22.21 12.15
N ARG A 94 2.11 -22.92 11.90
CA ARG A 94 2.10 -24.38 11.76
C ARG A 94 2.55 -24.86 10.37
N GLN A 95 2.58 -23.99 9.38
CA GLN A 95 2.97 -24.32 7.99
C GLN A 95 4.45 -24.05 7.76
N GLY A 96 5.04 -23.10 8.50
CA GLY A 96 6.44 -22.73 8.41
C GLY A 96 6.76 -21.47 9.21
N ASN A 97 8.02 -21.10 9.16
CA ASN A 97 8.54 -19.94 9.89
C ASN A 97 9.51 -19.10 9.02
N HIS A 98 9.41 -19.17 7.70
CA HIS A 98 10.31 -18.45 6.81
C HIS A 98 9.56 -17.42 5.95
N ILE A 99 10.15 -16.21 5.85
CA ILE A 99 9.67 -15.09 5.03
C ILE A 99 10.81 -14.60 4.14
N ILE A 100 10.50 -14.35 2.87
CA ILE A 100 11.44 -13.77 1.91
C ILE A 100 11.05 -12.32 1.67
N THR A 101 12.05 -11.43 1.67
CA THR A 101 11.89 -10.01 1.31
C THR A 101 13.16 -9.50 0.61
N ILE A 102 13.18 -8.21 0.21
CA ILE A 102 14.34 -7.58 -0.43
C ILE A 102 14.99 -6.53 0.47
N LYS A 103 16.28 -6.27 0.29
CA LYS A 103 17.02 -5.29 1.11
C LYS A 103 16.59 -3.84 0.88
N THR A 104 15.95 -3.56 -0.26
CA THR A 104 15.49 -2.22 -0.65
C THR A 104 14.06 -1.88 -0.21
N GLU A 105 13.46 -2.73 0.63
CA GLU A 105 12.15 -2.45 1.24
C GLU A 105 12.16 -1.19 2.11
N HIS A 106 10.99 -0.60 2.27
CA HIS A 106 10.79 0.46 3.24
C HIS A 106 11.08 -0.02 4.67
N LYS A 107 11.54 0.88 5.54
CA LYS A 107 11.86 0.56 6.95
C LYS A 107 10.72 -0.12 7.70
N ALA A 108 9.46 0.18 7.37
CA ALA A 108 8.31 -0.49 7.98
C ALA A 108 8.30 -2.01 7.76
N VAL A 109 8.76 -2.50 6.61
CA VAL A 109 8.96 -3.93 6.32
C VAL A 109 10.21 -4.44 7.03
N LEU A 110 11.37 -3.80 6.80
CA LEU A 110 12.66 -4.25 7.32
C LEU A 110 12.67 -4.34 8.84
N ASP A 111 12.16 -3.33 9.54
CA ASP A 111 12.16 -3.31 11.01
C ASP A 111 11.12 -4.28 11.58
N THR A 112 9.98 -4.48 10.91
CA THR A 112 9.03 -5.55 11.28
C THR A 112 9.66 -6.93 11.11
N CYS A 113 10.40 -7.18 10.02
CA CYS A 113 11.14 -8.42 9.80
C CYS A 113 12.18 -8.66 10.90
N LYS A 114 12.95 -7.63 11.31
CA LYS A 114 13.89 -7.74 12.44
C LYS A 114 13.21 -8.12 13.77
N VAL A 115 11.99 -7.61 14.01
CA VAL A 115 11.20 -8.01 15.20
C VAL A 115 10.76 -9.48 15.09
N LEU A 116 10.33 -9.91 13.89
CA LEU A 116 9.94 -11.30 13.64
C LEU A 116 11.14 -12.27 13.80
N GLN A 117 12.34 -11.89 13.35
CA GLN A 117 13.56 -12.68 13.59
C GLN A 117 13.81 -12.93 15.09
N LYS A 118 13.61 -11.92 15.94
CA LYS A 118 13.71 -12.07 17.39
C LYS A 118 12.65 -13.00 17.98
N ARG A 119 11.57 -13.30 17.24
CA ARG A 119 10.51 -14.24 17.58
C ARG A 119 10.70 -15.63 16.99
N GLY A 120 11.84 -15.89 16.31
CA GLY A 120 12.16 -17.20 15.72
C GLY A 120 11.64 -17.38 14.29
N ILE A 121 11.28 -16.31 13.60
CA ILE A 121 10.98 -16.36 12.15
C ILE A 121 12.28 -16.17 11.37
N ASP A 122 12.57 -17.05 10.45
CA ASP A 122 13.70 -16.94 9.54
C ASP A 122 13.36 -15.92 8.43
N ILE A 123 14.26 -14.98 8.16
CA ILE A 123 14.07 -13.97 7.12
C ILE A 123 15.21 -14.03 6.12
N THR A 124 14.88 -14.26 4.85
CA THR A 124 15.81 -14.08 3.74
C THR A 124 15.64 -12.70 3.12
N TYR A 125 16.73 -11.92 3.13
CA TYR A 125 16.81 -10.60 2.48
C TYR A 125 17.55 -10.74 1.18
N LEU A 126 16.85 -10.69 0.05
CA LEU A 126 17.45 -10.78 -1.27
C LEU A 126 18.08 -9.45 -1.69
N ASP A 127 19.20 -9.54 -2.37
CA ASP A 127 19.80 -8.39 -3.06
C ASP A 127 19.09 -8.14 -4.39
N VAL A 128 18.82 -6.88 -4.68
CA VAL A 128 18.38 -6.48 -6.02
C VAL A 128 19.59 -6.39 -6.96
N ARG A 129 19.33 -6.44 -8.27
CA ARG A 129 20.35 -6.25 -9.30
C ARG A 129 20.74 -4.77 -9.37
N GLU A 130 21.73 -4.43 -10.19
CA GLU A 130 22.20 -3.06 -10.42
C GLU A 130 21.10 -2.15 -10.98
N ASP A 131 20.11 -2.70 -11.70
CA ASP A 131 18.92 -2.00 -12.18
C ASP A 131 17.83 -1.85 -11.12
N GLY A 132 18.08 -2.26 -9.88
CA GLY A 132 17.15 -2.20 -8.77
C GLY A 132 16.04 -3.26 -8.80
N LEU A 133 16.04 -4.17 -9.78
CA LEU A 133 15.04 -5.22 -9.92
C LEU A 133 15.42 -6.49 -9.16
N ILE A 134 14.41 -7.21 -8.69
CA ILE A 134 14.49 -8.60 -8.26
C ILE A 134 13.89 -9.48 -9.35
N THR A 135 14.44 -10.68 -9.58
CA THR A 135 13.89 -11.60 -10.57
C THR A 135 13.08 -12.73 -9.91
N PRO A 136 12.10 -13.30 -10.64
CA PRO A 136 11.37 -14.49 -10.17
C PRO A 136 12.28 -15.65 -9.81
N GLU A 137 13.40 -15.84 -10.55
CA GLU A 137 14.38 -16.92 -10.33
C GLU A 137 15.11 -16.74 -8.99
N GLN A 138 15.47 -15.49 -8.61
CA GLN A 138 16.07 -15.22 -7.31
C GLN A 138 15.11 -15.57 -6.17
N VAL A 139 13.82 -15.24 -6.32
CA VAL A 139 12.79 -15.61 -5.34
C VAL A 139 12.61 -17.12 -5.29
N GLN A 140 12.52 -17.81 -6.45
CA GLN A 140 12.38 -19.26 -6.52
C GLN A 140 13.56 -19.97 -5.83
N ALA A 141 14.77 -19.49 -6.01
CA ALA A 141 15.98 -20.08 -5.40
C ALA A 141 16.02 -19.93 -3.87
N ALA A 142 15.32 -18.91 -3.32
CA ALA A 142 15.28 -18.65 -1.89
C ALA A 142 14.13 -19.38 -1.18
N ILE A 143 13.14 -19.89 -1.90
CA ILE A 143 11.99 -20.58 -1.32
C ILE A 143 12.43 -21.92 -0.72
N THR A 144 11.97 -22.20 0.49
CA THR A 144 12.16 -23.47 1.20
C THR A 144 10.79 -24.09 1.55
N ASP A 145 10.79 -25.31 2.07
CA ASP A 145 9.60 -26.00 2.59
C ASP A 145 8.95 -25.27 3.80
N LYS A 146 9.69 -24.36 4.45
CA LYS A 146 9.23 -23.54 5.57
C LYS A 146 8.75 -22.15 5.16
N THR A 147 8.85 -21.78 3.89
CA THR A 147 8.46 -20.44 3.42
C THR A 147 6.93 -20.29 3.45
N ILE A 148 6.44 -19.29 4.18
CA ILE A 148 5.01 -18.99 4.29
C ILE A 148 4.61 -17.74 3.52
N LEU A 149 5.56 -16.82 3.29
CA LEU A 149 5.27 -15.51 2.71
C LEU A 149 6.47 -14.97 1.91
N VAL A 150 6.18 -14.42 0.75
CA VAL A 150 7.08 -13.57 -0.03
C VAL A 150 6.54 -12.14 0.05
N CYS A 151 7.37 -11.19 0.52
CA CYS A 151 7.00 -9.78 0.70
C CYS A 151 7.94 -8.91 -0.12
N ILE A 152 7.43 -8.31 -1.21
CA ILE A 152 8.20 -7.47 -2.12
C ILE A 152 7.38 -6.25 -2.48
N MET A 153 7.95 -5.04 -2.28
CA MET A 153 7.28 -3.79 -2.60
C MET A 153 7.02 -3.66 -4.11
N THR A 154 5.88 -3.08 -4.47
CA THR A 154 5.55 -2.86 -5.89
C THR A 154 6.44 -1.80 -6.52
N VAL A 155 6.64 -0.68 -5.83
CA VAL A 155 7.43 0.46 -6.30
C VAL A 155 8.33 0.95 -5.20
N ASN A 156 9.61 1.08 -5.50
CA ASN A 156 10.57 1.62 -4.53
C ASN A 156 10.36 3.13 -4.32
N ASN A 157 10.35 3.54 -3.06
CA ASN A 157 10.06 4.93 -2.66
C ASN A 157 11.21 5.91 -2.94
N GLU A 158 12.46 5.43 -3.11
CA GLU A 158 13.64 6.26 -3.36
C GLU A 158 13.97 6.33 -4.86
N ILE A 159 14.07 5.19 -5.51
CA ILE A 159 14.57 5.09 -6.88
C ILE A 159 13.46 4.88 -7.93
N GLY A 160 12.20 4.70 -7.50
CA GLY A 160 11.04 4.62 -8.39
C GLY A 160 10.93 3.33 -9.22
N VAL A 161 11.78 2.35 -9.00
CA VAL A 161 11.76 1.07 -9.74
C VAL A 161 10.47 0.31 -9.46
N ILE A 162 9.84 -0.19 -10.52
CA ILE A 162 8.63 -1.03 -10.45
C ILE A 162 9.06 -2.50 -10.54
N GLN A 163 8.76 -3.28 -9.50
CA GLN A 163 9.09 -4.71 -9.45
C GLN A 163 8.12 -5.57 -10.29
N PRO A 164 8.56 -6.71 -10.84
CA PRO A 164 7.73 -7.63 -11.63
C PRO A 164 6.81 -8.47 -10.69
N ILE A 165 5.83 -7.78 -10.08
CA ILE A 165 4.99 -8.32 -9.00
C ILE A 165 4.19 -9.55 -9.43
N LYS A 166 3.62 -9.53 -10.64
CA LYS A 166 2.79 -10.63 -11.15
C LYS A 166 3.58 -11.92 -11.29
N GLU A 167 4.78 -11.84 -11.85
CA GLU A 167 5.68 -12.98 -12.05
C GLU A 167 6.16 -13.53 -10.72
N ILE A 168 6.50 -12.65 -9.78
CA ILE A 168 6.94 -13.03 -8.42
C ILE A 168 5.80 -13.68 -7.64
N ALA A 169 4.59 -13.12 -7.71
CA ALA A 169 3.41 -13.70 -7.08
C ALA A 169 3.11 -15.11 -7.64
N ALA A 170 3.28 -15.30 -8.95
CA ALA A 170 3.12 -16.62 -9.57
C ALA A 170 4.12 -17.64 -9.02
N VAL A 171 5.37 -17.25 -8.81
CA VAL A 171 6.40 -18.10 -8.18
C VAL A 171 6.01 -18.43 -6.73
N ALA A 172 5.58 -17.44 -5.94
CA ALA A 172 5.13 -17.67 -4.57
C ALA A 172 3.98 -18.68 -4.53
N HIS A 173 2.96 -18.51 -5.35
CA HIS A 173 1.79 -19.38 -5.40
C HIS A 173 2.12 -20.79 -5.90
N ALA A 174 3.02 -20.94 -6.88
CA ALA A 174 3.49 -22.26 -7.35
C ALA A 174 4.12 -23.07 -6.21
N ASN A 175 4.69 -22.42 -5.22
CA ASN A 175 5.30 -22.99 -4.03
C ASN A 175 4.41 -22.93 -2.78
N ARG A 176 3.11 -22.64 -2.93
CA ARG A 176 2.11 -22.53 -1.84
C ARG A 176 2.42 -21.47 -0.78
N CYS A 177 3.23 -20.48 -1.13
CA CYS A 177 3.51 -19.31 -0.30
C CYS A 177 2.50 -18.21 -0.57
N LEU A 178 2.19 -17.38 0.43
CA LEU A 178 1.46 -16.14 0.23
C LEU A 178 2.36 -15.09 -0.43
N PHE A 179 1.74 -14.19 -1.18
CA PHE A 179 2.40 -13.02 -1.72
C PHE A 179 1.84 -11.73 -1.12
N MET A 180 2.73 -10.93 -0.53
CA MET A 180 2.45 -9.60 0.02
C MET A 180 3.23 -8.53 -0.71
N THR A 181 2.63 -7.35 -0.86
CA THR A 181 3.34 -6.18 -1.38
C THR A 181 3.07 -4.93 -0.54
N ASP A 182 4.12 -4.12 -0.33
CA ASP A 182 3.98 -2.70 0.00
C ASP A 182 3.72 -1.95 -1.32
N ALA A 183 2.49 -1.48 -1.51
CA ALA A 183 2.07 -0.73 -2.67
C ALA A 183 1.88 0.77 -2.38
N THR A 184 2.50 1.26 -1.32
CA THR A 184 2.38 2.65 -0.86
C THR A 184 2.74 3.67 -1.94
N GLN A 185 3.73 3.39 -2.77
CA GLN A 185 4.12 4.25 -3.89
C GLN A 185 3.41 3.90 -5.22
N ALA A 186 2.67 2.79 -5.28
CA ALA A 186 2.01 2.31 -6.48
C ALA A 186 0.55 2.76 -6.59
N VAL A 187 -0.23 2.55 -5.50
CA VAL A 187 -1.67 2.80 -5.49
C VAL A 187 -1.97 4.27 -5.78
N GLY A 188 -2.86 4.50 -6.74
CA GLY A 188 -3.23 5.83 -7.22
C GLY A 188 -2.30 6.42 -8.28
N LYS A 189 -1.12 5.82 -8.53
CA LYS A 189 -0.13 6.30 -9.51
C LYS A 189 0.00 5.40 -10.73
N ILE A 190 -0.02 4.08 -10.53
CA ILE A 190 -0.05 3.09 -11.61
C ILE A 190 -1.30 2.23 -11.55
N ASP A 191 -1.55 1.47 -12.61
CA ASP A 191 -2.63 0.50 -12.64
C ASP A 191 -2.33 -0.65 -11.69
N MET A 192 -3.27 -0.89 -10.76
CA MET A 192 -3.20 -1.95 -9.79
C MET A 192 -4.48 -2.79 -9.88
N ASP A 193 -4.32 -4.08 -10.13
CA ASP A 193 -5.40 -5.07 -9.98
C ASP A 193 -4.88 -6.25 -9.16
N VAL A 194 -5.39 -6.34 -7.93
CA VAL A 194 -4.94 -7.37 -6.99
C VAL A 194 -5.23 -8.80 -7.47
N ASN A 195 -6.22 -8.99 -8.35
CA ASN A 195 -6.56 -10.30 -8.89
C ASN A 195 -5.63 -10.70 -10.02
N GLU A 196 -5.41 -9.80 -10.99
CA GLU A 196 -4.51 -10.03 -12.12
C GLU A 196 -3.04 -10.17 -11.68
N MET A 197 -2.65 -9.42 -10.65
CA MET A 197 -1.29 -9.45 -10.09
C MET A 197 -1.08 -10.57 -9.09
N GLY A 198 -2.12 -11.32 -8.70
CA GLY A 198 -1.99 -12.41 -7.75
C GLY A 198 -1.63 -11.97 -6.32
N ILE A 199 -2.03 -10.78 -5.89
CA ILE A 199 -1.67 -10.23 -4.57
C ILE A 199 -2.59 -10.81 -3.50
N ASP A 200 -2.04 -11.35 -2.41
CA ASP A 200 -2.78 -11.89 -1.27
C ASP A 200 -2.96 -10.87 -0.15
N LEU A 201 -1.92 -10.06 0.09
CA LEU A 201 -1.88 -8.99 1.07
C LEU A 201 -1.25 -7.74 0.43
N MET A 202 -1.87 -6.57 0.61
CA MET A 202 -1.32 -5.33 0.09
C MET A 202 -1.50 -4.18 1.09
N ALA A 203 -0.40 -3.53 1.44
CA ALA A 203 -0.40 -2.37 2.32
C ALA A 203 -0.30 -1.06 1.50
N PHE A 204 -1.08 -0.05 1.86
CA PHE A 204 -1.04 1.27 1.23
C PHE A 204 -1.68 2.35 2.12
N THR A 205 -1.55 3.62 1.72
CA THR A 205 -1.98 4.77 2.53
C THR A 205 -2.54 5.91 1.69
N ALA A 206 -3.42 6.71 2.28
CA ALA A 206 -4.08 7.81 1.58
C ALA A 206 -3.12 8.97 1.26
N HIS A 207 -2.18 9.30 2.16
CA HIS A 207 -1.36 10.51 2.04
C HIS A 207 -0.29 10.47 0.93
N LYS A 208 -0.17 9.38 0.20
CA LYS A 208 0.69 9.25 -0.99
C LYS A 208 -0.08 9.48 -2.30
N MET A 209 -1.39 9.67 -2.20
CA MET A 209 -2.28 9.94 -3.35
C MET A 209 -3.27 11.09 -3.05
N TYR A 210 -2.77 12.17 -2.47
CA TYR A 210 -3.51 13.40 -2.15
C TYR A 210 -4.67 13.21 -1.17
N GLY A 211 -4.64 12.15 -0.37
CA GLY A 211 -5.54 11.90 0.75
C GLY A 211 -4.94 12.34 2.10
N PRO A 212 -5.71 12.21 3.19
CA PRO A 212 -5.26 12.61 4.51
C PRO A 212 -4.19 11.67 5.10
N LYS A 213 -3.31 12.22 5.96
CA LYS A 213 -2.44 11.45 6.85
C LYS A 213 -3.27 10.76 7.94
N GLY A 214 -2.73 9.73 8.58
CA GLY A 214 -3.39 9.05 9.69
C GLY A 214 -4.47 8.05 9.27
N VAL A 215 -4.50 7.67 7.99
CA VAL A 215 -5.35 6.60 7.45
C VAL A 215 -4.63 5.85 6.33
N GLY A 216 -4.78 4.53 6.36
CA GLY A 216 -4.30 3.60 5.35
C GLY A 216 -5.21 2.39 5.26
N ALA A 217 -4.80 1.42 4.46
CA ALA A 217 -5.53 0.17 4.32
C ALA A 217 -4.60 -1.02 4.12
N LEU A 218 -5.07 -2.18 4.60
CA LEU A 218 -4.57 -3.49 4.25
C LEU A 218 -5.63 -4.19 3.40
N PHE A 219 -5.28 -4.57 2.17
CA PHE A 219 -6.05 -5.55 1.41
C PHE A 219 -5.72 -6.94 1.92
N VAL A 220 -6.75 -7.74 2.20
CA VAL A 220 -6.65 -9.15 2.61
C VAL A 220 -7.55 -9.97 1.71
N ARG A 221 -6.98 -10.78 0.84
CA ARG A 221 -7.72 -11.62 -0.11
C ARG A 221 -8.67 -12.59 0.61
N ARG A 222 -9.93 -12.63 0.19
CA ARG A 222 -10.95 -13.47 0.82
C ARG A 222 -11.34 -14.72 0.05
N LYS A 223 -10.96 -14.81 -1.22
CA LYS A 223 -11.31 -15.96 -2.08
C LYS A 223 -10.13 -16.33 -2.99
N LYS A 224 -9.86 -17.63 -3.09
CA LYS A 224 -8.93 -18.24 -4.05
C LYS A 224 -7.51 -17.63 -4.06
N PRO A 225 -6.78 -17.78 -2.94
CA PRO A 225 -7.07 -18.46 -1.68
C PRO A 225 -7.82 -17.53 -0.69
N ARG A 226 -8.33 -18.09 0.40
CA ARG A 226 -8.80 -17.30 1.54
C ARG A 226 -7.63 -17.05 2.48
N VAL A 227 -7.14 -15.84 2.48
CA VAL A 227 -6.08 -15.37 3.38
C VAL A 227 -6.68 -14.96 4.73
N LYS A 228 -5.94 -15.23 5.81
CA LYS A 228 -6.27 -14.79 7.16
C LYS A 228 -5.03 -14.15 7.79
N VAL A 229 -5.26 -13.22 8.68
CA VAL A 229 -4.22 -12.61 9.53
C VAL A 229 -4.69 -12.61 10.96
N THR A 230 -3.78 -12.87 11.91
CA THR A 230 -4.05 -12.70 13.34
C THR A 230 -4.04 -11.21 13.66
N ALA A 231 -5.04 -10.73 14.38
CA ALA A 231 -5.10 -9.34 14.84
C ALA A 231 -3.85 -8.98 15.66
N GLN A 232 -3.36 -7.77 15.47
CA GLN A 232 -2.23 -7.21 16.22
C GLN A 232 -2.67 -6.08 17.17
N THR A 233 -3.95 -5.73 17.13
CA THR A 233 -4.57 -4.74 18.00
C THR A 233 -5.90 -5.29 18.48
N ASP A 234 -5.99 -5.61 19.76
CA ASP A 234 -7.18 -6.14 20.40
C ASP A 234 -8.16 -5.03 20.82
N GLY A 235 -9.44 -5.39 21.04
CA GLY A 235 -10.50 -4.45 21.42
C GLY A 235 -11.81 -4.75 20.69
N GLY A 236 -12.73 -3.84 20.58
CA GLY A 236 -14.12 -4.01 20.14
C GLY A 236 -14.43 -4.74 18.83
N GLY A 237 -13.51 -5.50 18.24
CA GLY A 237 -13.76 -6.36 17.08
C GLY A 237 -14.04 -5.64 15.75
N HIS A 238 -13.66 -4.36 15.64
CA HIS A 238 -13.78 -3.60 14.40
C HIS A 238 -13.01 -4.26 13.25
N GLU A 239 -13.27 -3.82 12.04
CA GLU A 239 -12.65 -4.36 10.83
C GLU A 239 -12.69 -5.91 10.79
N ARG A 240 -13.86 -6.45 11.17
CA ARG A 240 -14.14 -7.91 11.16
C ARG A 240 -13.20 -8.70 12.08
N GLY A 241 -12.77 -8.09 13.18
CA GLY A 241 -11.88 -8.69 14.17
C GLY A 241 -10.40 -8.69 13.78
N MET A 242 -10.03 -8.11 12.64
CA MET A 242 -8.63 -8.05 12.20
C MET A 242 -7.89 -6.81 12.72
N ARG A 243 -8.63 -5.71 12.96
CA ARG A 243 -8.06 -4.48 13.52
C ARG A 243 -9.09 -3.76 14.38
N SER A 244 -8.89 -3.77 15.68
CA SER A 244 -9.79 -3.14 16.64
C SER A 244 -9.47 -1.65 16.84
N GLY A 245 -10.44 -0.91 17.35
CA GLY A 245 -10.36 0.53 17.63
C GLY A 245 -11.39 1.33 16.84
N THR A 246 -11.94 2.38 17.46
CA THR A 246 -12.90 3.27 16.81
C THR A 246 -12.36 3.75 15.45
N LEU A 247 -13.18 3.62 14.42
CA LEU A 247 -12.77 3.97 13.06
C LEU A 247 -12.66 5.49 12.91
N ASN A 248 -11.60 5.93 12.25
CA ASN A 248 -11.38 7.32 11.87
C ASN A 248 -12.30 7.68 10.69
N VAL A 249 -13.60 7.93 10.99
CA VAL A 249 -14.63 8.19 9.96
C VAL A 249 -14.17 9.27 8.99
N THR A 250 -13.76 10.41 9.51
CA THR A 250 -13.32 11.56 8.71
C THR A 250 -12.14 11.23 7.79
N GLY A 251 -11.10 10.56 8.33
CA GLY A 251 -9.94 10.14 7.53
C GLY A 251 -10.31 9.09 6.48
N ILE A 252 -11.18 8.14 6.82
CA ILE A 252 -11.63 7.08 5.91
C ILE A 252 -12.45 7.67 4.76
N VAL A 253 -13.34 8.63 5.04
CA VAL A 253 -14.09 9.36 4.01
C VAL A 253 -13.15 10.10 3.06
N GLY A 254 -12.15 10.80 3.61
CA GLY A 254 -11.11 11.45 2.81
C GLY A 254 -10.30 10.45 1.96
N PHE A 255 -9.99 9.27 2.50
CA PHE A 255 -9.32 8.22 1.74
C PHE A 255 -10.18 7.71 0.58
N GLY A 256 -11.47 7.45 0.83
CA GLY A 256 -12.41 7.04 -0.22
C GLY A 256 -12.51 8.07 -1.35
N ARG A 257 -12.59 9.36 -0.99
CA ARG A 257 -12.63 10.45 -1.98
C ARG A 257 -11.33 10.55 -2.78
N ALA A 258 -10.17 10.45 -2.12
CA ALA A 258 -8.87 10.41 -2.81
C ALA A 258 -8.76 9.21 -3.76
N ALA A 259 -9.24 8.03 -3.35
CA ALA A 259 -9.29 6.83 -4.18
C ALA A 259 -10.17 7.01 -5.43
N GLU A 260 -11.33 7.64 -5.27
CA GLU A 260 -12.24 7.94 -6.38
C GLU A 260 -11.59 8.91 -7.39
N LEU A 261 -10.97 9.99 -6.91
CA LEU A 261 -10.26 10.96 -7.75
C LEU A 261 -9.09 10.30 -8.48
N ALA A 262 -8.24 9.56 -7.77
CA ALA A 262 -7.11 8.84 -8.37
C ALA A 262 -7.58 7.88 -9.48
N ARG A 263 -8.68 7.14 -9.27
CA ARG A 263 -9.22 6.23 -10.28
C ARG A 263 -9.68 6.97 -11.56
N LYS A 264 -10.26 8.17 -11.40
CA LYS A 264 -10.80 8.97 -12.51
C LYS A 264 -9.71 9.74 -13.26
N GLU A 265 -8.69 10.21 -12.57
CA GLU A 265 -7.76 11.22 -13.09
C GLU A 265 -6.35 10.64 -13.36
N ARG A 266 -6.02 9.45 -12.84
CA ARG A 266 -4.68 8.84 -12.90
C ARG A 266 -4.06 8.83 -14.29
N ALA A 267 -4.81 8.53 -15.34
CA ALA A 267 -4.27 8.45 -16.69
C ALA A 267 -3.73 9.80 -17.18
N ALA A 268 -4.51 10.87 -16.99
CA ALA A 268 -4.11 12.23 -17.34
C ALA A 268 -2.96 12.74 -16.46
N ASP A 269 -3.01 12.44 -15.15
CA ASP A 269 -1.96 12.81 -14.22
C ASP A 269 -0.64 12.12 -14.56
N ARG A 270 -0.68 10.83 -14.91
CA ARG A 270 0.49 10.05 -15.32
C ARG A 270 1.15 10.65 -16.56
N GLU A 271 0.38 10.96 -17.58
CA GLU A 271 0.90 11.57 -18.81
C GLU A 271 1.59 12.91 -18.54
N LYS A 272 0.95 13.77 -17.76
CA LYS A 272 1.49 15.08 -17.37
C LYS A 272 2.78 14.95 -16.54
N VAL A 273 2.77 14.09 -15.52
CA VAL A 273 3.92 13.87 -14.64
C VAL A 273 5.08 13.27 -15.42
N GLN A 274 4.82 12.30 -16.30
CA GLN A 274 5.83 11.71 -17.16
C GLN A 274 6.48 12.75 -18.06
N TYR A 275 5.68 13.59 -18.73
CA TYR A 275 6.21 14.67 -19.57
C TYR A 275 7.13 15.64 -18.80
N LEU A 276 6.68 16.07 -17.61
CA LEU A 276 7.47 16.99 -16.78
C LEU A 276 8.77 16.36 -16.28
N ARG A 277 8.73 15.09 -15.91
CA ARG A 277 9.90 14.33 -15.49
C ARG A 277 10.89 14.16 -16.64
N ASP A 278 10.42 13.73 -17.81
CA ASP A 278 11.29 13.55 -18.98
C ASP A 278 11.98 14.86 -19.37
N LYS A 279 11.24 15.97 -19.31
CA LYS A 279 11.79 17.30 -19.53
C LYS A 279 12.87 17.66 -18.50
N LEU A 280 12.63 17.42 -17.21
CA LEU A 280 13.61 17.68 -16.15
C LEU A 280 14.85 16.81 -16.32
N GLU A 281 14.68 15.50 -16.57
CA GLU A 281 15.79 14.56 -16.78
C GLU A 281 16.66 14.98 -17.96
N THR A 282 16.04 15.29 -19.10
CA THR A 282 16.77 15.78 -20.29
C THR A 282 17.57 17.04 -19.98
N SER A 283 16.96 18.04 -19.33
CA SER A 283 17.65 19.29 -19.00
C SER A 283 18.77 19.11 -17.99
N LEU A 284 18.64 18.18 -17.05
CA LEU A 284 19.72 17.88 -16.10
C LEU A 284 20.88 17.16 -16.74
N LEU A 285 20.63 16.26 -17.71
CA LEU A 285 21.67 15.54 -18.43
C LEU A 285 22.46 16.44 -19.41
N GLU A 286 22.00 17.65 -19.72
CA GLU A 286 22.75 18.66 -20.48
C GLU A 286 23.82 19.36 -19.62
N LEU A 287 23.79 19.23 -18.28
CA LEU A 287 24.81 19.78 -17.40
C LEU A 287 26.07 18.92 -17.43
N GLU A 288 27.24 19.59 -17.38
CA GLU A 288 28.54 18.90 -17.30
C GLU A 288 28.59 17.95 -16.08
N GLU A 289 29.23 16.79 -16.24
CA GLU A 289 29.40 15.75 -15.21
C GLU A 289 28.08 15.13 -14.67
N SER A 290 26.95 15.34 -15.36
CA SER A 290 25.67 14.72 -15.00
C SER A 290 25.53 13.34 -15.66
N TYR A 291 25.10 12.35 -14.88
CA TYR A 291 24.84 11.01 -15.37
C TYR A 291 23.65 10.37 -14.65
N LEU A 292 23.01 9.43 -15.33
CA LEU A 292 21.89 8.67 -14.79
C LEU A 292 22.39 7.43 -14.04
N ASN A 293 22.21 7.39 -12.74
CA ASN A 293 22.68 6.30 -11.88
C ASN A 293 21.92 4.98 -12.11
N LEU A 294 20.67 5.05 -12.55
CA LEU A 294 19.79 3.89 -12.69
C LEU A 294 19.09 3.92 -14.05
N LYS A 295 19.30 2.90 -14.87
CA LYS A 295 18.65 2.70 -16.17
C LYS A 295 17.60 1.58 -16.07
N ALA A 296 16.65 1.67 -15.14
CA ALA A 296 15.56 0.71 -15.07
C ALA A 296 14.49 1.04 -16.14
N PHE A 297 14.06 0.02 -16.88
CA PHE A 297 13.02 0.15 -17.92
C PHE A 297 11.64 0.52 -17.35
N LEU A 298 11.40 0.15 -16.08
CA LEU A 298 10.14 0.38 -15.39
C LEU A 298 10.40 1.23 -14.14
N MET A 299 10.12 2.51 -14.25
CA MET A 299 10.17 3.45 -13.12
C MET A 299 8.86 4.22 -13.05
N ILE A 300 8.33 4.39 -11.82
CA ILE A 300 7.41 5.50 -11.58
C ILE A 300 8.27 6.75 -11.50
N LYS A 301 8.01 7.56 -12.38
CA LYS A 301 8.76 8.76 -12.56
C LYS A 301 7.89 9.94 -12.17
#